data_0608bf5767231e7b84977bd4fd2c21b9
#
_entry.id   0608bf5767231e7b84977bd4fd2c21b9
#
_cell.length_a   1.000
_cell.length_b   1.000
_cell.length_c   1.000
_cell.angle_alpha   90.00
_cell.angle_beta   90.00
_cell.angle_gamma   90.00
#
_symmetry.space_group_name_H-M   'P 1'
#
loop_
_entity.id
_entity.type
_entity.pdbx_description
1 polymer ?
#
loop_
_entity_poly.entity_id
_entity_poly.type
_entity_poly.pdbx_seq_one_letter_code
_entity_poly.pdbx_strand_id
1 'polypeptide(L)'
;MIISPNRGSDNTIILIAMNKEAQGFNGSASFAVASKVKDYFQLIKFTLSFMVVFSCVVCYLLAPNIKFDLASVLLLFTAGMLITGSANAINQAVEKDTDAVMKRTSTRPVAAGRMTANEAYAFAIITGAIGVIIMWYWFNFTSAMIGLFSLFF
;
A
#
# COMPACT_ATOMS: atom_id res chain seq x y z
N MET A 1 -19.80 -60.43 -27.34
CA MET A 1 -18.50 -59.92 -26.87
C MET A 1 -18.74 -58.52 -26.36
N ILE A 2 -18.92 -58.35 -25.05
CA ILE A 2 -19.28 -57.06 -24.42
C ILE A 2 -17.95 -56.41 -23.98
N ILE A 3 -17.61 -55.27 -24.61
CA ILE A 3 -16.45 -54.49 -24.25
C ILE A 3 -16.79 -53.73 -22.97
N SER A 4 -16.13 -54.10 -21.87
CA SER A 4 -16.20 -53.39 -20.59
C SER A 4 -15.57 -51.98 -20.73
N PRO A 5 -16.25 -50.90 -20.35
CA PRO A 5 -15.66 -49.55 -20.40
C PRO A 5 -14.50 -49.48 -19.37
N ASN A 6 -13.36 -49.04 -19.81
CA ASN A 6 -12.15 -48.85 -18.99
C ASN A 6 -12.35 -47.74 -17.97
N ARG A 7 -12.84 -48.08 -16.78
CA ARG A 7 -13.15 -47.18 -15.66
C ARG A 7 -11.92 -46.47 -15.07
N GLY A 8 -10.71 -46.90 -15.45
CA GLY A 8 -9.45 -46.34 -14.94
C GLY A 8 -9.02 -45.04 -15.65
N SER A 9 -9.33 -44.91 -16.95
CA SER A 9 -8.95 -43.74 -17.72
C SER A 9 -9.78 -42.49 -17.38
N ASP A 10 -11.06 -42.69 -17.06
CA ASP A 10 -11.98 -41.58 -16.77
C ASP A 10 -11.64 -40.90 -15.43
N ASN A 11 -11.28 -41.70 -14.41
CA ASN A 11 -10.86 -41.16 -13.11
C ASN A 11 -9.55 -40.37 -13.21
N THR A 12 -8.63 -40.78 -14.08
CA THR A 12 -7.35 -40.08 -14.29
C THR A 12 -7.59 -38.71 -14.99
N ILE A 13 -8.48 -38.70 -15.97
CA ILE A 13 -8.83 -37.46 -16.68
C ILE A 13 -9.53 -36.46 -15.75
N ILE A 14 -10.44 -36.92 -14.90
CA ILE A 14 -11.15 -36.12 -13.91
C ILE A 14 -10.16 -35.54 -12.89
N LEU A 15 -9.23 -36.31 -12.37
CA LEU A 15 -8.21 -35.87 -11.43
C LEU A 15 -7.26 -34.81 -12.05
N ILE A 16 -6.88 -35.01 -13.31
CA ILE A 16 -6.04 -34.02 -14.04
C ILE A 16 -6.82 -32.72 -14.27
N ALA A 17 -8.10 -32.79 -14.63
CA ALA A 17 -8.96 -31.62 -14.80
C ALA A 17 -9.15 -30.84 -13.49
N MET A 18 -9.47 -31.52 -12.39
CA MET A 18 -9.61 -30.93 -11.06
C MET A 18 -8.31 -30.28 -10.57
N ASN A 19 -7.15 -30.93 -10.82
CA ASN A 19 -5.84 -30.37 -10.43
C ASN A 19 -5.49 -29.12 -11.26
N LYS A 20 -5.86 -29.09 -12.53
CA LYS A 20 -5.66 -27.95 -13.42
C LYS A 20 -6.55 -26.75 -13.04
N GLU A 21 -7.79 -27.01 -12.64
CA GLU A 21 -8.72 -25.98 -12.12
C GLU A 21 -8.23 -25.42 -10.78
N ALA A 22 -7.76 -26.28 -9.85
CA ALA A 22 -7.21 -25.86 -8.58
C ALA A 22 -5.92 -25.02 -8.72
N GLN A 23 -5.05 -25.39 -9.66
CA GLN A 23 -3.85 -24.60 -9.98
C GLN A 23 -4.19 -23.26 -10.65
N GLY A 24 -5.21 -23.22 -11.53
CA GLY A 24 -5.70 -21.99 -12.15
C GLY A 24 -6.32 -21.04 -11.13
N PHE A 25 -7.06 -21.55 -10.16
CA PHE A 25 -7.67 -20.77 -9.09
C PHE A 25 -6.63 -20.15 -8.16
N ASN A 26 -5.64 -20.92 -7.71
CA ASN A 26 -4.55 -20.40 -6.86
C ASN A 26 -3.66 -19.40 -7.60
N GLY A 27 -3.41 -19.61 -8.90
CA GLY A 27 -2.67 -18.66 -9.73
C GLY A 27 -3.39 -17.30 -9.86
N SER A 28 -4.69 -17.31 -10.15
CA SER A 28 -5.48 -16.10 -10.32
C SER A 28 -5.61 -15.29 -9.03
N ALA A 29 -5.76 -15.94 -7.88
CA ALA A 29 -5.81 -15.26 -6.58
C ALA A 29 -4.47 -14.60 -6.22
N SER A 30 -3.36 -15.29 -6.47
CA SER A 30 -2.01 -14.76 -6.21
C SER A 30 -1.69 -13.56 -7.12
N PHE A 31 -2.06 -13.59 -8.39
CA PHE A 31 -1.93 -12.45 -9.30
C PHE A 31 -2.80 -11.26 -8.89
N ALA A 32 -4.02 -11.51 -8.44
CA ALA A 32 -4.92 -10.45 -7.96
C ALA A 32 -4.36 -9.76 -6.70
N VAL A 33 -3.83 -10.51 -5.75
CA VAL A 33 -3.19 -9.95 -4.54
C VAL A 33 -1.94 -9.16 -4.89
N ALA A 34 -1.06 -9.67 -5.75
CA ALA A 34 0.14 -8.98 -6.19
C ALA A 34 -0.18 -7.66 -6.92
N SER A 35 -1.24 -7.66 -7.74
CA SER A 35 -1.74 -6.44 -8.41
C SER A 35 -2.23 -5.41 -7.41
N LYS A 36 -3.02 -5.80 -6.42
CA LYS A 36 -3.51 -4.89 -5.36
C LYS A 36 -2.36 -4.32 -4.52
N VAL A 37 -1.40 -5.14 -4.10
CA VAL A 37 -0.22 -4.67 -3.36
C VAL A 37 0.53 -3.61 -4.18
N LYS A 38 0.74 -3.84 -5.47
CA LYS A 38 1.36 -2.87 -6.37
C LYS A 38 0.58 -1.56 -6.44
N ASP A 39 -0.75 -1.62 -6.48
CA ASP A 39 -1.61 -0.43 -6.49
C ASP A 39 -1.48 0.37 -5.19
N TYR A 40 -1.39 -0.27 -4.01
CA TYR A 40 -1.11 0.42 -2.75
C TYR A 40 0.29 1.06 -2.72
N PHE A 41 1.34 0.39 -3.21
CA PHE A 41 2.67 0.99 -3.33
C PHE A 41 2.67 2.21 -4.26
N GLN A 42 1.90 2.15 -5.34
CA GLN A 42 1.73 3.27 -6.26
C GLN A 42 0.89 4.40 -5.63
N LEU A 43 -0.12 4.06 -4.81
CA LEU A 43 -0.96 5.00 -4.07
C LEU A 43 -0.13 5.86 -3.12
N ILE A 44 0.72 5.25 -2.31
CA ILE A 44 1.59 5.96 -1.35
C ILE A 44 2.77 6.68 -2.02
N LYS A 45 2.98 6.52 -3.34
CA LYS A 45 4.15 7.06 -4.06
C LYS A 45 5.45 6.71 -3.33
N PHE A 46 5.68 5.43 -3.10
CA PHE A 46 6.73 4.91 -2.21
C PHE A 46 8.08 5.63 -2.36
N THR A 47 8.58 5.82 -3.58
CA THR A 47 9.88 6.47 -3.82
C THR A 47 9.92 7.92 -3.32
N LEU A 48 8.84 8.69 -3.55
CA LEU A 48 8.75 10.07 -3.10
C LEU A 48 8.68 10.14 -1.57
N SER A 49 7.79 9.35 -0.96
CA SER A 49 7.64 9.26 0.49
C SER A 49 8.93 8.83 1.17
N PHE A 50 9.63 7.84 0.60
CA PHE A 50 10.92 7.38 1.10
C PHE A 50 11.97 8.52 1.12
N MET A 51 12.11 9.28 0.05
CA MET A 51 13.06 10.39 -0.03
C MET A 51 12.78 11.48 1.01
N VAL A 52 11.51 11.84 1.18
CA VAL A 52 11.10 12.84 2.18
C VAL A 52 11.41 12.36 3.60
N VAL A 53 11.03 11.13 3.92
CA VAL A 53 11.23 10.55 5.25
C VAL A 53 12.71 10.30 5.54
N PHE A 54 13.48 9.87 4.55
CA PHE A 54 14.92 9.72 4.68
C PHE A 54 15.58 11.06 5.04
N SER A 55 15.22 12.15 4.35
CA SER A 55 15.70 13.50 4.69
C SER A 55 15.33 13.89 6.12
N CYS A 56 14.10 13.58 6.55
CA CYS A 56 13.65 13.84 7.92
C CYS A 56 14.50 13.08 8.96
N VAL A 57 14.79 11.81 8.71
CA VAL A 57 15.67 11.00 9.59
C VAL A 57 17.08 11.57 9.65
N VAL A 58 17.65 11.99 8.51
CA VAL A 58 18.98 12.63 8.49
C VAL A 58 18.98 13.92 9.33
N CYS A 59 17.96 14.77 9.17
CA CYS A 59 17.82 15.99 9.99
C CYS A 59 17.69 15.66 11.49
N TYR A 60 16.93 14.62 11.84
CA TYR A 60 16.81 14.16 13.21
C TYR A 60 18.16 13.73 13.79
N LEU A 61 18.96 12.97 13.05
CA LEU A 61 20.27 12.50 13.49
C LEU A 61 21.32 13.62 13.60
N LEU A 62 21.15 14.71 12.85
CA LEU A 62 22.02 15.90 12.91
C LEU A 62 21.62 16.89 14.00
N ALA A 63 20.49 16.72 14.65
CA ALA A 63 20.04 17.64 15.69
C ALA A 63 20.94 17.56 16.93
N PRO A 64 21.31 18.71 17.52
CA PRO A 64 22.19 18.76 18.69
C PRO A 64 21.52 18.10 19.91
N ASN A 65 22.33 17.44 20.74
CA ASN A 65 21.92 16.78 21.99
C ASN A 65 20.97 15.55 21.83
N ILE A 66 20.84 14.99 20.63
CA ILE A 66 20.12 13.74 20.44
C ILE A 66 21.03 12.56 20.73
N LYS A 67 20.59 11.69 21.64
CA LYS A 67 21.21 10.37 21.82
C LYS A 67 20.72 9.47 20.70
N PHE A 68 21.64 8.83 20.00
CA PHE A 68 21.28 7.85 18.98
C PHE A 68 20.50 6.69 19.63
N ASP A 69 19.26 6.53 19.20
CA ASP A 69 18.41 5.40 19.56
C ASP A 69 17.77 4.83 18.30
N LEU A 70 18.10 3.59 18.01
CA LEU A 70 17.62 2.90 16.81
C LEU A 70 16.09 2.77 16.79
N ALA A 71 15.47 2.58 17.96
CA ALA A 71 14.02 2.47 18.07
C ALA A 71 13.34 3.78 17.66
N SER A 72 13.85 4.92 18.13
CA SER A 72 13.35 6.25 17.75
C SER A 72 13.51 6.51 16.25
N VAL A 73 14.64 6.13 15.65
CA VAL A 73 14.87 6.27 14.21
C VAL A 73 13.87 5.42 13.40
N LEU A 74 13.66 4.16 13.77
CA LEU A 74 12.71 3.28 13.09
C LEU A 74 11.26 3.74 13.25
N LEU A 75 10.89 4.25 14.43
CA LEU A 75 9.56 4.80 14.66
C LEU A 75 9.32 6.09 13.89
N LEU A 76 10.32 6.99 13.82
CA LEU A 76 10.27 8.20 13.02
C LEU A 76 10.10 7.85 11.53
N PHE A 77 10.90 6.90 11.04
CA PHE A 77 10.81 6.43 9.66
C PHE A 77 9.43 5.84 9.35
N THR A 78 8.94 4.95 10.20
CA THR A 78 7.63 4.29 10.01
C THR A 78 6.49 5.29 10.07
N ALA A 79 6.45 6.15 11.10
CA ALA A 79 5.42 7.18 11.23
C ALA A 79 5.45 8.17 10.07
N GLY A 80 6.64 8.60 9.65
CA GLY A 80 6.82 9.48 8.49
C GLY A 80 6.30 8.84 7.19
N MET A 81 6.60 7.55 6.96
CA MET A 81 6.08 6.81 5.80
C MET A 81 4.56 6.68 5.82
N LEU A 82 3.96 6.45 6.99
CA LEU A 82 2.51 6.37 7.15
C LEU A 82 1.83 7.72 6.88
N ILE A 83 2.36 8.80 7.42
CA ILE A 83 1.82 10.16 7.23
C ILE A 83 1.95 10.61 5.78
N THR A 84 3.15 10.52 5.18
CA THR A 84 3.36 10.92 3.78
C THR A 84 2.60 10.03 2.80
N GLY A 85 2.52 8.74 3.07
CA GLY A 85 1.71 7.80 2.29
C GLY A 85 0.22 8.13 2.35
N SER A 86 -0.29 8.47 3.54
CA SER A 86 -1.66 8.93 3.74
C SER A 86 -1.96 10.22 2.97
N ALA A 87 -1.10 11.23 3.06
CA ALA A 87 -1.25 12.48 2.30
C ALA A 87 -1.29 12.23 0.79
N ASN A 88 -0.40 11.38 0.27
CA ASN A 88 -0.42 11.00 -1.14
C ASN A 88 -1.69 10.26 -1.57
N ALA A 89 -2.25 9.42 -0.69
CA ALA A 89 -3.50 8.72 -0.96
C ALA A 89 -4.69 9.68 -0.98
N ILE A 90 -4.75 10.65 -0.06
CA ILE A 90 -5.77 11.71 -0.06
C ILE A 90 -5.69 12.49 -1.38
N ASN A 91 -4.51 12.95 -1.76
CA ASN A 91 -4.32 13.72 -2.99
C ASN A 91 -4.80 12.95 -4.23
N GLN A 92 -4.50 11.66 -4.34
CA GLN A 92 -4.98 10.84 -5.46
C GLN A 92 -6.51 10.65 -5.45
N ALA A 93 -7.13 10.60 -4.28
CA ALA A 93 -8.58 10.49 -4.17
C ALA A 93 -9.29 11.81 -4.54
N VAL A 94 -8.72 12.95 -4.13
CA VAL A 94 -9.24 14.29 -4.45
C VAL A 94 -9.05 14.62 -5.92
N GLU A 95 -7.84 14.36 -6.46
CA GLU A 95 -7.46 14.73 -7.84
C GLU A 95 -7.90 13.70 -8.89
N LYS A 96 -8.70 12.70 -8.53
CA LYS A 96 -9.08 11.57 -9.39
C LYS A 96 -9.48 11.97 -10.80
N ASP A 97 -10.38 12.96 -10.92
CA ASP A 97 -10.95 13.35 -12.22
C ASP A 97 -9.94 14.15 -13.06
N THR A 98 -9.14 15.00 -12.42
CA THR A 98 -8.05 15.74 -13.06
C THR A 98 -6.93 14.80 -13.50
N ASP A 99 -6.56 13.84 -12.65
CA ASP A 99 -5.55 12.83 -12.96
C ASP A 99 -5.95 11.95 -14.14
N ALA A 100 -7.22 11.62 -14.28
CA ALA A 100 -7.73 10.79 -15.37
C ALA A 100 -7.55 11.43 -16.76
N VAL A 101 -7.55 12.76 -16.84
CA VAL A 101 -7.38 13.52 -18.10
C VAL A 101 -5.90 13.72 -18.45
N MET A 102 -5.00 13.67 -17.47
CA MET A 102 -3.58 13.91 -17.68
C MET A 102 -2.84 12.63 -18.11
N LYS A 103 -2.12 12.64 -19.21
CA LYS A 103 -1.35 11.48 -19.72
C LYS A 103 -0.38 10.89 -18.68
N ARG A 104 0.23 11.73 -17.83
CA ARG A 104 1.21 11.30 -16.82
C ARG A 104 0.58 10.58 -15.64
N THR A 105 -0.63 10.98 -15.25
CA THR A 105 -1.27 10.58 -13.99
C THR A 105 -2.48 9.67 -14.18
N SER A 106 -2.97 9.53 -15.43
CA SER A 106 -4.09 8.63 -15.77
C SER A 106 -3.87 7.15 -15.39
N THR A 107 -2.62 6.75 -15.20
CA THR A 107 -2.25 5.38 -14.80
C THR A 107 -2.24 5.18 -13.28
N ARG A 108 -2.51 6.24 -12.47
CA ARG A 108 -2.64 6.12 -11.01
C ARG A 108 -3.80 5.21 -10.63
N PRO A 109 -3.70 4.44 -9.53
CA PRO A 109 -4.72 3.45 -9.16
C PRO A 109 -6.15 3.99 -9.11
N VAL A 110 -6.33 5.17 -8.51
CA VAL A 110 -7.66 5.79 -8.34
C VAL A 110 -8.15 6.38 -9.66
N ALA A 111 -7.31 7.09 -10.40
CA ALA A 111 -7.64 7.69 -11.70
C ALA A 111 -7.95 6.62 -12.76
N ALA A 112 -7.22 5.51 -12.75
CA ALA A 112 -7.42 4.37 -13.65
C ALA A 112 -8.60 3.46 -13.25
N GLY A 113 -9.31 3.76 -12.15
CA GLY A 113 -10.45 2.96 -11.68
C GLY A 113 -10.09 1.60 -11.07
N ARG A 114 -8.81 1.29 -10.82
CA ARG A 114 -8.37 0.06 -10.17
C ARG A 114 -8.63 0.06 -8.66
N MET A 115 -8.77 1.26 -8.08
CA MET A 115 -9.08 1.51 -6.69
C MET A 115 -10.16 2.58 -6.60
N THR A 116 -11.14 2.40 -5.71
CA THR A 116 -12.17 3.42 -5.50
C THR A 116 -11.63 4.57 -4.65
N ALA A 117 -12.18 5.78 -4.83
CA ALA A 117 -11.81 6.93 -4.01
C ALA A 117 -12.08 6.66 -2.51
N ASN A 118 -13.20 5.97 -2.20
CA ASN A 118 -13.54 5.61 -0.82
C ASN A 118 -12.52 4.65 -0.20
N GLU A 119 -12.02 3.69 -0.97
CA GLU A 119 -10.95 2.77 -0.55
C GLU A 119 -9.65 3.55 -0.25
N ALA A 120 -9.29 4.51 -1.11
CA ALA A 120 -8.12 5.36 -0.90
C ALA A 120 -8.28 6.27 0.33
N TYR A 121 -9.46 6.87 0.55
CA TYR A 121 -9.73 7.66 1.77
C TYR A 121 -9.69 6.80 3.03
N ALA A 122 -10.30 5.62 3.03
CA ALA A 122 -10.27 4.72 4.19
C ALA A 122 -8.84 4.32 4.54
N PHE A 123 -8.03 3.95 3.53
CA PHE A 123 -6.63 3.66 3.71
C PHE A 123 -5.85 4.86 4.28
N ALA A 124 -6.07 6.05 3.74
CA ALA A 124 -5.41 7.27 4.19
C ALA A 124 -5.75 7.62 5.64
N ILE A 125 -7.02 7.57 6.02
CA ILE A 125 -7.46 7.87 7.39
C ILE A 125 -6.82 6.90 8.38
N ILE A 126 -6.83 5.61 8.09
CA ILE A 126 -6.27 4.58 8.97
C ILE A 126 -4.75 4.76 9.11
N THR A 127 -4.02 4.87 7.99
CA THR A 127 -2.56 5.00 8.01
C THR A 127 -2.11 6.33 8.60
N GLY A 128 -2.80 7.43 8.28
CA GLY A 128 -2.53 8.75 8.82
C GLY A 128 -2.75 8.82 10.33
N ALA A 129 -3.86 8.28 10.82
CA ALA A 129 -4.16 8.22 12.26
C ALA A 129 -3.09 7.42 13.03
N ILE A 130 -2.68 6.25 12.52
CA ILE A 130 -1.61 5.44 13.13
C ILE A 130 -0.31 6.23 13.17
N GLY A 131 0.09 6.89 12.07
CA GLY A 131 1.31 7.70 11.99
C GLY A 131 1.31 8.86 12.99
N VAL A 132 0.20 9.59 13.11
CA VAL A 132 0.05 10.70 14.07
C VAL A 132 0.08 10.22 15.51
N ILE A 133 -0.57 9.08 15.82
CA ILE A 133 -0.55 8.48 17.16
C ILE A 133 0.86 8.07 17.57
N ILE A 134 1.63 7.45 16.67
CA ILE A 134 3.03 7.10 16.92
C ILE A 134 3.85 8.35 17.21
N MET A 135 3.68 9.42 16.42
CA MET A 135 4.37 10.70 16.64
C MET A 135 4.02 11.32 17.98
N TRP A 136 2.74 11.27 18.37
CA TRP A 136 2.29 11.82 19.65
C TRP A 136 2.85 11.04 20.84
N TYR A 137 2.76 9.73 20.79
CA TYR A 137 3.15 8.89 21.93
C TYR A 137 4.66 8.81 22.14
N TRP A 138 5.44 8.74 21.07
CA TRP A 138 6.88 8.49 21.12
C TRP A 138 7.74 9.75 21.09
N PHE A 139 7.30 10.78 20.39
CA PHE A 139 8.06 12.01 20.27
C PHE A 139 7.48 13.12 21.17
N ASN A 140 6.51 13.84 20.68
CA ASN A 140 5.81 14.89 21.43
C ASN A 140 4.55 15.36 20.69
N PHE A 141 3.71 16.11 21.40
CA PHE A 141 2.47 16.68 20.85
C PHE A 141 2.73 17.60 19.65
N THR A 142 3.80 18.41 19.68
CA THR A 142 4.15 19.33 18.59
C THR A 142 4.45 18.58 17.30
N SER A 143 5.23 17.49 17.37
CA SER A 143 5.54 16.64 16.21
C SER A 143 4.28 15.99 15.61
N ALA A 144 3.37 15.53 16.47
CA ALA A 144 2.08 14.98 16.04
C ALA A 144 1.22 16.05 15.34
N MET A 145 1.17 17.27 15.87
CA MET A 145 0.43 18.39 15.26
C MET A 145 1.00 18.78 13.89
N ILE A 146 2.33 18.82 13.74
CA ILE A 146 2.97 19.08 12.45
C ILE A 146 2.64 17.96 11.46
N GLY A 147 2.71 16.69 11.91
CA GLY A 147 2.32 15.54 11.10
C GLY A 147 0.86 15.60 10.66
N LEU A 148 -0.06 15.93 11.57
CA LEU A 148 -1.48 16.10 11.27
C LEU A 148 -1.70 17.24 10.26
N PHE A 149 -1.03 18.38 10.45
CA PHE A 149 -1.14 19.52 9.54
C PHE A 149 -0.66 19.18 8.13
N SER A 150 0.40 18.37 7.99
CA SER A 150 0.92 17.93 6.69
C SER A 150 -0.02 17.01 5.92
N LEU A 151 -1.07 16.45 6.55
CA LEU A 151 -2.11 15.68 5.85
C LEU A 151 -3.09 16.56 5.06
N PHE A 152 -3.19 17.86 5.41
CA PHE A 152 -4.12 18.80 4.79
C PHE A 152 -3.47 19.68 3.73
N PHE A 153 -2.15 19.76 3.70
CA PHE A 153 -1.36 20.60 2.79
C PHE A 153 -0.50 19.75 1.85
#